data_43e394ae383a1bdb6cbbaac2a6e6a339
#
_entry.id   43e394ae383a1bdb6cbbaac2a6e6a339
#
_cell.length_a   1.000
_cell.length_b   1.000
_cell.length_c   1.000
_cell.angle_alpha   90.00
_cell.angle_beta   90.00
_cell.angle_gamma   90.00
#
_symmetry.space_group_name_H-M   'P 1'
#
loop_
_entity.id
_entity.type
_entity.pdbx_description
1 polymer ?
#
loop_
_entity_poly.entity_id
_entity_poly.type
_entity_poly.pdbx_seq_one_letter_code
_entity_poly.pdbx_strand_id
1 'polypeptide(L)'
;MPSVNRLGLQSSILYLLLCSTVSAQEPVHVPLEILKTGHIVVSVKVNDKGPYRLLFDTGAPVTLISSKIATEAKVIKPSLGFALFGAGGQANIESLELGNLKTQNNSVIVMDHPTIKVLSKFFGPIEGIIGFSTYSRYKLTIDYKNSSIAFAPNGYRPQDTIKAMMDRLMANNKTRETLCSKGVWGFEVQKLETDTAEGLDIISVVPNSVMAKAGLKKGDRILSFNNIWTDSLEDLFYASSKSNTNEQSKLRILSNNEIKTVLIIPANGI
;
A
#
# COMPACT_ATOMS: atom_id res chain seq x y z
N MET A 1 -1.41 -80.59 12.21
CA MET A 1 -2.19 -79.37 12.09
C MET A 1 -1.21 -78.20 12.21
N PRO A 2 -0.96 -77.44 11.15
CA PRO A 2 0.06 -76.37 11.20
C PRO A 2 -0.56 -75.06 11.63
N SER A 3 0.17 -74.32 12.46
CA SER A 3 -0.12 -73.01 12.97
C SER A 3 0.07 -71.94 11.89
N VAL A 4 -0.94 -71.07 11.71
CA VAL A 4 -0.88 -69.93 10.80
C VAL A 4 -0.23 -68.74 11.48
N ASN A 5 0.95 -68.36 11.01
CA ASN A 5 1.62 -67.11 11.39
C ASN A 5 0.93 -65.94 10.69
N ARG A 6 0.35 -65.02 11.47
CA ARG A 6 -0.11 -63.70 10.97
C ARG A 6 1.06 -62.74 10.96
N LEU A 7 1.56 -62.41 9.77
CA LEU A 7 2.44 -61.24 9.57
C LEU A 7 1.58 -60.00 9.62
N GLY A 8 1.86 -59.17 10.64
CA GLY A 8 1.28 -57.82 10.72
C GLY A 8 1.99 -56.88 9.76
N LEU A 9 1.30 -56.38 8.79
CA LEU A 9 1.73 -55.31 7.91
C LEU A 9 1.66 -53.97 8.71
N GLN A 10 2.77 -53.44 9.17
CA GLN A 10 2.87 -52.07 9.68
C GLN A 10 2.97 -51.12 8.48
N SER A 11 1.87 -50.43 8.14
CA SER A 11 1.88 -49.34 7.20
C SER A 11 2.47 -48.09 7.86
N SER A 12 3.76 -47.83 7.61
CA SER A 12 4.40 -46.55 7.94
C SER A 12 3.89 -45.47 6.97
N ILE A 13 2.94 -44.66 7.41
CA ILE A 13 2.54 -43.46 6.70
C ILE A 13 3.61 -42.40 6.92
N LEU A 14 4.44 -42.21 5.92
CA LEU A 14 5.43 -41.13 5.85
C LEU A 14 4.68 -39.83 5.53
N TYR A 15 4.38 -39.01 6.54
CA TYR A 15 3.90 -37.65 6.34
C TYR A 15 5.05 -36.80 5.80
N LEU A 16 5.06 -36.56 4.48
CA LEU A 16 5.88 -35.51 3.87
C LEU A 16 5.28 -34.16 4.29
N LEU A 17 5.88 -33.52 5.29
CA LEU A 17 5.67 -32.10 5.58
C LEU A 17 6.22 -31.28 4.40
N LEU A 18 5.36 -30.92 3.45
CA LEU A 18 5.64 -29.89 2.48
C LEU A 18 5.70 -28.55 3.24
N CYS A 19 6.87 -28.21 3.75
CA CYS A 19 7.19 -26.86 4.15
C CYS A 19 7.16 -25.99 2.88
N SER A 20 6.02 -25.36 2.59
CA SER A 20 5.94 -24.30 1.61
C SER A 20 6.79 -23.13 2.12
N THR A 21 8.05 -23.08 1.73
CA THR A 21 8.84 -21.87 1.92
C THR A 21 8.18 -20.76 1.14
N VAL A 22 7.50 -19.87 1.83
CA VAL A 22 7.07 -18.59 1.25
C VAL A 22 8.37 -17.86 0.91
N SER A 23 8.81 -18.02 -0.34
CA SER A 23 9.94 -17.26 -0.86
C SER A 23 9.52 -15.79 -0.83
N ALA A 24 10.13 -15.01 0.05
CA ALA A 24 10.02 -13.57 -0.02
C ALA A 24 10.51 -13.15 -1.41
N GLN A 25 9.65 -12.51 -2.20
CA GLN A 25 10.03 -12.06 -3.52
C GLN A 25 11.12 -11.00 -3.37
N GLU A 26 12.27 -11.24 -4.02
CA GLU A 26 13.40 -10.31 -4.00
C GLU A 26 12.97 -8.92 -4.51
N PRO A 27 13.47 -7.84 -3.88
CA PRO A 27 13.17 -6.49 -4.32
C PRO A 27 13.61 -6.24 -5.77
N VAL A 28 12.76 -5.60 -6.55
CA VAL A 28 13.13 -5.18 -7.91
C VAL A 28 13.80 -3.81 -7.84
N HIS A 29 15.04 -3.73 -8.34
CA HIS A 29 15.80 -2.49 -8.42
C HIS A 29 15.52 -1.75 -9.71
N VAL A 30 15.13 -0.48 -9.59
CA VAL A 30 14.82 0.42 -10.71
C VAL A 30 15.82 1.57 -10.70
N PRO A 31 16.54 1.82 -11.81
CA PRO A 31 17.41 2.98 -11.91
C PRO A 31 16.64 4.28 -11.80
N LEU A 32 17.24 5.28 -11.15
CA LEU A 32 16.69 6.62 -11.05
C LEU A 32 17.69 7.66 -11.56
N GLU A 33 17.17 8.78 -12.02
CA GLU A 33 17.91 9.99 -12.33
C GLU A 33 17.58 11.06 -11.27
N ILE A 34 18.61 11.68 -10.70
CA ILE A 34 18.43 12.82 -9.78
C ILE A 34 18.68 14.09 -10.56
N LEU A 35 17.67 14.94 -10.71
CA LEU A 35 17.80 16.24 -11.35
C LEU A 35 18.59 17.21 -10.44
N LYS A 36 19.18 18.26 -11.02
CA LYS A 36 19.89 19.30 -10.25
C LYS A 36 19.03 20.01 -9.18
N THR A 37 17.72 19.91 -9.32
CA THR A 37 16.73 20.39 -8.34
C THR A 37 16.42 19.40 -7.22
N GLY A 38 17.04 18.21 -7.22
CA GLY A 38 16.76 17.13 -6.26
C GLY A 38 15.56 16.26 -6.59
N HIS A 39 14.79 16.57 -7.64
CA HIS A 39 13.70 15.71 -8.06
C HIS A 39 14.23 14.39 -8.63
N ILE A 40 13.50 13.32 -8.34
CA ILE A 40 13.79 11.99 -8.88
C ILE A 40 12.97 11.76 -10.15
N VAL A 41 13.62 11.28 -11.19
CA VAL A 41 13.00 10.88 -12.45
C VAL A 41 13.27 9.39 -12.68
N VAL A 42 12.26 8.69 -13.16
CA VAL A 42 12.35 7.27 -13.53
C VAL A 42 11.93 7.07 -14.99
N SER A 43 12.52 6.07 -15.61
CA SER A 43 12.19 5.68 -16.99
C SER A 43 11.06 4.66 -16.98
N VAL A 44 9.99 4.92 -17.74
CA VAL A 44 8.73 4.17 -17.71
C VAL A 44 8.27 3.80 -19.09
N LYS A 45 7.76 2.57 -19.26
CA LYS A 45 6.92 2.23 -20.42
C LYS A 45 5.46 2.13 -20.01
N VAL A 46 4.58 2.61 -20.86
CA VAL A 46 3.12 2.55 -20.72
C VAL A 46 2.56 1.77 -21.90
N ASN A 47 1.84 0.69 -21.64
CA ASN A 47 1.31 -0.21 -22.68
C ASN A 47 2.38 -0.55 -23.75
N ASP A 48 3.57 -0.96 -23.28
CA ASP A 48 4.75 -1.30 -24.07
C ASP A 48 5.34 -0.14 -24.92
N LYS A 49 4.84 1.10 -24.77
CA LYS A 49 5.37 2.31 -25.41
C LYS A 49 6.30 3.09 -24.48
N GLY A 50 7.26 3.77 -25.05
CA GLY A 50 8.29 4.51 -24.32
C GLY A 50 9.71 4.08 -24.70
N PRO A 51 10.75 4.34 -23.90
CA PRO A 51 10.63 4.84 -22.51
C PRO A 51 10.26 6.32 -22.42
N TYR A 52 9.44 6.67 -21.41
CA TYR A 52 9.11 8.03 -21.02
C TYR A 52 9.78 8.37 -19.69
N ARG A 53 10.15 9.63 -19.50
CA ARG A 53 10.67 10.12 -18.22
C ARG A 53 9.55 10.70 -17.38
N LEU A 54 9.31 10.12 -16.19
CA LEU A 54 8.29 10.58 -15.25
C LEU A 54 8.94 10.94 -13.91
N LEU A 55 8.44 11.99 -13.25
CA LEU A 55 8.82 12.28 -11.88
C LEU A 55 8.36 11.16 -10.96
N PHE A 56 9.21 10.75 -10.05
CA PHE A 56 8.83 9.88 -8.94
C PHE A 56 8.52 10.76 -7.72
N ASP A 57 7.26 10.87 -7.36
CA ASP A 57 6.79 11.82 -6.34
C ASP A 57 5.96 11.10 -5.27
N THR A 58 6.56 10.95 -4.08
CA THR A 58 5.89 10.30 -2.94
C THR A 58 4.77 11.15 -2.35
N GLY A 59 4.72 12.43 -2.65
CA GLY A 59 3.63 13.35 -2.24
C GLY A 59 2.45 13.36 -3.20
N ALA A 60 2.60 12.83 -4.43
CA ALA A 60 1.52 12.78 -5.40
C ALA A 60 0.55 11.62 -5.07
N PRO A 61 -0.76 11.87 -4.87
CA PRO A 61 -1.72 10.82 -4.52
C PRO A 61 -2.01 9.87 -5.69
N VAL A 62 -1.82 10.30 -6.91
CA VAL A 62 -2.14 9.56 -8.13
C VAL A 62 -1.04 9.67 -9.16
N THR A 63 -0.97 8.68 -10.05
CA THR A 63 -0.08 8.71 -11.20
C THR A 63 -0.70 9.54 -12.31
N LEU A 64 0.09 10.47 -12.86
CA LEU A 64 -0.29 11.33 -13.98
C LEU A 64 0.53 10.97 -15.21
N ILE A 65 -0.12 10.96 -16.38
CA ILE A 65 0.55 10.85 -17.68
C ILE A 65 0.12 11.99 -18.59
N SER A 66 1.03 12.44 -19.46
CA SER A 66 0.71 13.50 -20.43
C SER A 66 -0.27 13.03 -21.51
N SER A 67 -0.89 13.97 -22.19
CA SER A 67 -1.73 13.70 -23.38
C SER A 67 -0.93 13.02 -24.50
N LYS A 68 0.37 13.30 -24.59
CA LYS A 68 1.28 12.63 -25.53
C LYS A 68 1.38 11.13 -25.23
N ILE A 69 1.71 10.75 -23.99
CA ILE A 69 1.76 9.33 -23.58
C ILE A 69 0.42 8.65 -23.85
N ALA A 70 -0.69 9.30 -23.46
CA ALA A 70 -2.01 8.73 -23.64
C ALA A 70 -2.34 8.44 -25.11
N THR A 71 -1.88 9.29 -26.02
CA THR A 71 -2.05 9.11 -27.46
C THR A 71 -1.15 8.00 -28.00
N GLU A 72 0.15 8.05 -27.71
CA GLU A 72 1.14 7.09 -28.22
C GLU A 72 0.92 5.67 -27.67
N ALA A 73 0.54 5.56 -26.40
CA ALA A 73 0.27 4.30 -25.72
C ALA A 73 -1.18 3.81 -25.88
N LYS A 74 -1.99 4.50 -26.71
CA LYS A 74 -3.39 4.17 -26.97
C LYS A 74 -4.22 3.96 -25.71
N VAL A 75 -4.02 4.84 -24.72
CA VAL A 75 -4.74 4.78 -23.47
C VAL A 75 -6.21 5.11 -23.66
N ILE A 76 -7.09 4.18 -23.33
CA ILE A 76 -8.54 4.35 -23.47
C ILE A 76 -9.01 5.26 -22.34
N LYS A 77 -9.58 6.41 -22.69
CA LYS A 77 -10.26 7.29 -21.73
C LYS A 77 -11.70 6.83 -21.59
N PRO A 78 -12.25 6.70 -20.39
CA PRO A 78 -13.67 6.50 -20.21
C PRO A 78 -14.46 7.66 -20.84
N SER A 79 -15.56 7.37 -21.52
CA SER A 79 -16.38 8.36 -22.23
C SER A 79 -17.05 9.40 -21.34
N LEU A 80 -17.11 9.18 -20.02
CA LEU A 80 -17.55 10.12 -18.99
C LEU A 80 -16.36 10.57 -18.14
N GLY A 81 -15.38 11.22 -18.76
CA GLY A 81 -14.25 11.80 -18.04
C GLY A 81 -14.66 13.13 -17.40
N PHE A 82 -14.75 13.16 -16.09
CA PHE A 82 -14.78 14.41 -15.36
C PHE A 82 -13.41 15.07 -15.52
N ALA A 83 -13.36 16.23 -16.14
CA ALA A 83 -12.13 17.00 -16.28
C ALA A 83 -11.76 17.60 -14.92
N LEU A 84 -10.87 16.93 -14.18
CA LEU A 84 -10.23 17.53 -13.02
C LEU A 84 -9.32 18.66 -13.48
N PHE A 85 -9.51 19.85 -12.93
CA PHE A 85 -8.70 21.06 -13.23
C PHE A 85 -8.67 21.46 -14.71
N GLY A 86 -9.76 21.24 -15.44
CA GLY A 86 -9.98 21.81 -16.77
C GLY A 86 -9.32 21.11 -17.96
N ALA A 87 -8.49 20.08 -17.78
CA ALA A 87 -7.76 19.48 -18.91
C ALA A 87 -7.37 18.01 -18.75
N GLY A 88 -7.99 17.23 -17.87
CA GLY A 88 -7.59 15.85 -17.65
C GLY A 88 -8.76 14.91 -17.41
N GLY A 89 -8.57 13.63 -17.61
CA GLY A 89 -9.57 12.59 -17.32
C GLY A 89 -8.94 11.36 -16.72
N GLN A 90 -9.73 10.63 -15.94
CA GLN A 90 -9.34 9.29 -15.48
C GLN A 90 -9.23 8.35 -16.68
N ALA A 91 -8.21 7.50 -16.67
CA ALA A 91 -8.00 6.47 -17.65
C ALA A 91 -7.39 5.25 -16.99
N ASN A 92 -7.51 4.10 -17.65
CA ASN A 92 -6.83 2.88 -17.25
C ASN A 92 -5.74 2.54 -18.25
N ILE A 93 -4.58 2.12 -17.75
CA ILE A 93 -3.48 1.59 -18.53
C ILE A 93 -3.36 0.09 -18.25
N GLU A 94 -3.11 -0.68 -19.29
CA GLU A 94 -2.98 -2.13 -19.19
C GLU A 94 -1.69 -2.51 -18.48
N SER A 95 -0.58 -1.84 -18.83
CA SER A 95 0.72 -2.09 -18.21
C SER A 95 1.50 -0.80 -17.96
N LEU A 96 2.24 -0.81 -16.84
CA LEU A 96 3.23 0.18 -16.48
C LEU A 96 4.51 -0.56 -16.11
N GLU A 97 5.61 -0.25 -16.79
CA GLU A 97 6.91 -0.88 -16.56
C GLU A 97 7.93 0.16 -16.12
N LEU A 98 8.59 -0.09 -15.00
CA LEU A 98 9.73 0.66 -14.47
C LEU A 98 10.94 -0.30 -14.41
N GLY A 99 11.83 -0.25 -15.39
CA GLY A 99 12.87 -1.29 -15.52
C GLY A 99 12.25 -2.69 -15.57
N ASN A 100 12.62 -3.55 -14.63
CA ASN A 100 12.08 -4.91 -14.52
C ASN A 100 10.79 -5.01 -13.69
N LEU A 101 10.32 -3.91 -13.11
CA LEU A 101 9.05 -3.87 -12.38
C LEU A 101 7.91 -3.67 -13.36
N LYS A 102 7.02 -4.66 -13.46
CA LYS A 102 5.81 -4.56 -14.29
C LYS A 102 4.56 -4.60 -13.42
N THR A 103 3.70 -3.61 -13.57
CA THR A 103 2.39 -3.54 -12.91
C THR A 103 1.28 -3.54 -13.97
N GLN A 104 0.10 -4.06 -13.62
CA GLN A 104 -1.03 -4.16 -14.54
C GLN A 104 -2.27 -3.43 -14.00
N ASN A 105 -3.17 -3.04 -14.90
CA ASN A 105 -4.47 -2.44 -14.59
C ASN A 105 -4.36 -1.23 -13.65
N ASN A 106 -3.47 -0.29 -13.98
CA ASN A 106 -3.30 0.92 -13.19
C ASN A 106 -4.28 2.01 -13.63
N SER A 107 -4.95 2.62 -12.65
CA SER A 107 -5.74 3.82 -12.86
C SER A 107 -4.83 5.04 -12.84
N VAL A 108 -4.94 5.91 -13.84
CA VAL A 108 -4.11 7.11 -14.01
C VAL A 108 -4.98 8.31 -14.37
N ILE A 109 -4.43 9.51 -14.16
CA ILE A 109 -5.02 10.74 -14.71
C ILE A 109 -4.21 11.18 -15.92
N VAL A 110 -4.89 11.46 -17.03
CA VAL A 110 -4.28 12.04 -18.22
C VAL A 110 -4.37 13.56 -18.11
N MET A 111 -3.22 14.22 -17.89
CA MET A 111 -3.17 15.68 -17.71
C MET A 111 -1.81 16.25 -18.06
N ASP A 112 -1.80 17.33 -18.81
CA ASP A 112 -0.58 18.12 -19.08
C ASP A 112 -0.33 19.09 -17.92
N HIS A 113 0.32 18.61 -16.88
CA HIS A 113 0.53 19.35 -15.63
C HIS A 113 1.46 20.57 -15.83
N PRO A 114 1.08 21.78 -15.36
CA PRO A 114 1.89 22.99 -15.57
C PRO A 114 3.32 22.89 -15.04
N THR A 115 3.51 22.36 -13.84
CA THR A 115 4.85 22.16 -13.23
C THR A 115 5.72 21.24 -14.08
N ILE A 116 5.16 20.16 -14.62
CA ILE A 116 5.87 19.23 -15.52
C ILE A 116 6.33 19.98 -16.77
N LYS A 117 5.49 20.83 -17.36
CA LYS A 117 5.85 21.65 -18.53
C LYS A 117 7.02 22.60 -18.21
N VAL A 118 7.05 23.19 -17.02
CA VAL A 118 8.14 24.04 -16.58
C VAL A 118 9.43 23.24 -16.43
N LEU A 119 9.40 22.14 -15.69
CA LEU A 119 10.58 21.27 -15.48
C LEU A 119 11.13 20.75 -16.81
N SER A 120 10.25 20.37 -17.74
CA SER A 120 10.66 19.87 -19.06
C SER A 120 11.45 20.88 -19.88
N LYS A 121 11.23 22.19 -19.69
CA LYS A 121 12.02 23.24 -20.37
C LYS A 121 13.48 23.27 -19.92
N PHE A 122 13.77 22.89 -18.68
CA PHE A 122 15.11 22.97 -18.10
C PHE A 122 15.86 21.64 -18.12
N PHE A 123 15.13 20.51 -18.02
CA PHE A 123 15.72 19.19 -17.78
C PHE A 123 15.39 18.17 -18.88
N GLY A 124 14.89 18.66 -20.02
CA GLY A 124 14.42 17.80 -21.12
C GLY A 124 13.04 17.20 -20.83
N PRO A 125 12.46 16.46 -21.77
CA PRO A 125 11.09 15.97 -21.67
C PRO A 125 10.83 15.19 -20.39
N ILE A 126 9.87 15.66 -19.60
CA ILE A 126 9.28 14.94 -18.46
C ILE A 126 7.78 14.90 -18.76
N GLU A 127 7.19 13.70 -18.74
CA GLU A 127 5.88 13.50 -19.36
C GLU A 127 4.83 12.96 -18.37
N GLY A 128 5.11 13.05 -17.05
CA GLY A 128 4.16 12.65 -16.04
C GLY A 128 4.76 12.55 -14.66
N ILE A 129 4.00 11.95 -13.75
CA ILE A 129 4.35 11.73 -12.35
C ILE A 129 3.95 10.31 -11.96
N ILE A 130 4.85 9.55 -11.34
CA ILE A 130 4.51 8.30 -10.66
C ILE A 130 4.14 8.64 -9.22
N GLY A 131 2.88 8.39 -8.86
CA GLY A 131 2.33 8.71 -7.56
C GLY A 131 1.95 7.48 -6.75
N PHE A 132 1.40 7.74 -5.56
CA PHE A 132 1.00 6.74 -4.56
C PHE A 132 0.14 5.59 -5.13
N SER A 133 -0.77 5.88 -6.04
CA SER A 133 -1.63 4.86 -6.65
C SER A 133 -0.85 3.71 -7.31
N THR A 134 0.39 3.96 -7.76
CA THR A 134 1.25 2.95 -8.38
C THR A 134 2.14 2.25 -7.35
N TYR A 135 2.87 3.01 -6.52
CA TYR A 135 3.93 2.43 -5.68
C TYR A 135 3.48 1.98 -4.30
N SER A 136 2.29 2.33 -3.85
CA SER A 136 1.79 1.97 -2.50
C SER A 136 1.75 0.47 -2.20
N ARG A 137 1.78 -0.37 -3.22
CA ARG A 137 1.83 -1.84 -3.12
C ARG A 137 3.21 -2.37 -2.75
N TYR A 138 4.18 -1.46 -2.61
CA TYR A 138 5.58 -1.79 -2.38
C TYR A 138 6.14 -1.07 -1.17
N LYS A 139 7.03 -1.74 -0.45
CA LYS A 139 8.01 -1.10 0.41
C LYS A 139 9.10 -0.53 -0.48
N LEU A 140 9.40 0.74 -0.33
CA LEU A 140 10.40 1.45 -1.14
C LEU A 140 11.67 1.65 -0.33
N THR A 141 12.81 1.39 -0.97
CA THR A 141 14.11 1.79 -0.45
C THR A 141 14.80 2.63 -1.51
N ILE A 142 15.05 3.91 -1.22
CA ILE A 142 15.69 4.85 -2.13
C ILE A 142 17.18 4.94 -1.78
N ASP A 143 18.03 4.54 -2.70
CA ASP A 143 19.48 4.65 -2.60
C ASP A 143 19.99 5.77 -3.50
N TYR A 144 20.16 6.94 -2.93
CA TYR A 144 20.65 8.11 -3.67
C TYR A 144 22.10 7.95 -4.14
N LYS A 145 22.92 7.20 -3.37
CA LYS A 145 24.34 6.98 -3.70
C LYS A 145 24.49 6.14 -4.95
N ASN A 146 23.68 5.08 -5.07
CA ASN A 146 23.71 4.15 -6.20
C ASN A 146 22.64 4.45 -7.26
N SER A 147 21.92 5.59 -7.11
CA SER A 147 20.88 6.04 -8.03
C SER A 147 19.86 4.94 -8.36
N SER A 148 19.29 4.33 -7.33
CA SER A 148 18.31 3.25 -7.49
C SER A 148 17.18 3.29 -6.47
N ILE A 149 16.02 2.76 -6.85
CA ILE A 149 14.89 2.51 -5.95
C ILE A 149 14.62 1.00 -5.95
N ALA A 150 14.61 0.39 -4.77
CA ALA A 150 14.19 -0.99 -4.61
C ALA A 150 12.71 -1.06 -4.25
N PHE A 151 11.97 -1.92 -4.93
CA PHE A 151 10.55 -2.18 -4.76
C PHE A 151 10.36 -3.60 -4.23
N ALA A 152 9.94 -3.77 -2.99
CA ALA A 152 9.58 -5.04 -2.40
C ALA A 152 8.06 -5.11 -2.19
N PRO A 153 7.35 -6.14 -2.66
CA PRO A 153 5.92 -6.27 -2.41
C PRO A 153 5.61 -6.23 -0.92
N ASN A 154 4.62 -5.42 -0.52
CA ASN A 154 4.28 -5.23 0.89
C ASN A 154 2.90 -5.80 1.28
N GLY A 155 2.17 -6.39 0.31
CA GLY A 155 0.83 -6.94 0.52
C GLY A 155 -0.28 -5.90 0.67
N TYR A 156 0.05 -4.61 0.64
CA TYR A 156 -0.95 -3.54 0.69
C TYR A 156 -1.77 -3.51 -0.60
N ARG A 157 -3.08 -3.36 -0.46
CA ARG A 157 -4.00 -3.16 -1.58
C ARG A 157 -4.65 -1.80 -1.41
N PRO A 158 -4.17 -0.78 -2.14
CA PRO A 158 -4.76 0.56 -2.06
C PRO A 158 -6.22 0.51 -2.50
N GLN A 159 -7.05 1.30 -1.84
CA GLN A 159 -8.36 1.63 -2.38
C GLN A 159 -8.17 2.44 -3.67
N ASP A 160 -9.20 2.48 -4.52
CA ASP A 160 -9.17 3.35 -5.70
C ASP A 160 -9.04 4.82 -5.25
N THR A 161 -7.80 5.31 -5.23
CA THR A 161 -7.45 6.64 -4.74
C THR A 161 -8.10 7.72 -5.58
N ILE A 162 -8.26 7.47 -6.88
CA ILE A 162 -8.91 8.42 -7.80
C ILE A 162 -10.39 8.49 -7.47
N LYS A 163 -11.05 7.34 -7.32
CA LYS A 163 -12.47 7.30 -6.93
C LYS A 163 -12.69 7.98 -5.58
N ALA A 164 -11.87 7.68 -4.56
CA ALA A 164 -11.98 8.28 -3.25
C ALA A 164 -11.79 9.82 -3.28
N MET A 165 -10.86 10.31 -4.10
CA MET A 165 -10.66 11.74 -4.32
C MET A 165 -11.86 12.38 -5.04
N MET A 166 -12.39 11.72 -6.06
CA MET A 166 -13.57 12.19 -6.78
C MET A 166 -14.81 12.22 -5.90
N ASP A 167 -15.07 11.15 -5.14
CA ASP A 167 -16.18 11.09 -4.20
C ASP A 167 -16.12 12.25 -3.18
N ARG A 168 -14.93 12.61 -2.71
CA ARG A 168 -14.73 13.77 -1.83
C ARG A 168 -15.01 15.10 -2.51
N LEU A 169 -14.56 15.29 -3.74
CA LEU A 169 -14.80 16.51 -4.50
C LEU A 169 -16.28 16.68 -4.84
N MET A 170 -16.95 15.58 -5.17
CA MET A 170 -18.37 15.58 -5.53
C MET A 170 -19.30 15.69 -4.32
N ALA A 171 -18.90 15.18 -3.17
CA ALA A 171 -19.72 15.19 -1.95
C ALA A 171 -19.96 16.60 -1.39
N ASN A 172 -19.32 17.63 -1.93
CA ASN A 172 -19.42 19.02 -1.47
C ASN A 172 -19.27 19.19 0.05
N ASN A 173 -18.52 18.26 0.67
CA ASN A 173 -18.45 18.12 2.10
C ASN A 173 -17.45 19.12 2.66
N LYS A 174 -17.95 20.30 3.02
CA LYS A 174 -17.22 21.40 3.66
C LYS A 174 -16.77 21.08 5.11
N THR A 175 -17.16 19.97 5.66
CA THR A 175 -16.77 19.59 7.01
C THR A 175 -15.34 19.07 7.02
N ARG A 176 -14.43 19.82 7.62
CA ARG A 176 -13.21 19.25 8.18
C ARG A 176 -13.67 18.13 9.11
N GLU A 177 -13.42 16.88 8.74
CA GLU A 177 -13.59 15.79 9.69
C GLU A 177 -12.68 16.08 10.88
N THR A 178 -13.30 16.33 12.02
CA THR A 178 -12.55 16.35 13.28
C THR A 178 -12.11 14.90 13.50
N LEU A 179 -10.80 14.66 13.44
CA LEU A 179 -10.25 13.37 13.77
C LEU A 179 -10.51 13.12 15.26
N CYS A 180 -11.32 12.14 15.57
CA CYS A 180 -11.48 11.65 16.92
C CYS A 180 -11.51 10.13 16.89
N SER A 181 -10.84 9.49 17.83
CA SER A 181 -10.96 8.05 17.99
C SER A 181 -12.40 7.70 18.32
N LYS A 182 -13.00 6.81 17.53
CA LYS A 182 -14.38 6.36 17.76
C LYS A 182 -14.34 5.01 18.47
N GLY A 183 -15.06 4.93 19.58
CA GLY A 183 -15.18 3.71 20.37
C GLY A 183 -14.04 3.49 21.37
N VAL A 184 -14.29 2.58 22.29
CA VAL A 184 -13.34 2.18 23.33
C VAL A 184 -12.67 0.87 22.93
N TRP A 185 -11.36 0.89 22.79
CA TRP A 185 -10.57 -0.25 22.35
C TRP A 185 -9.96 -1.03 23.51
N GLY A 186 -9.53 -0.33 24.56
CA GLY A 186 -9.02 -0.91 25.79
C GLY A 186 -7.61 -1.49 25.68
N PHE A 187 -6.70 -0.73 25.10
CA PHE A 187 -5.26 -1.06 25.06
C PHE A 187 -4.43 0.22 25.08
N GLU A 188 -3.17 0.06 25.42
CA GLU A 188 -2.14 1.09 25.32
C GLU A 188 -1.00 0.60 24.44
N VAL A 189 -0.45 1.51 23.65
CA VAL A 189 0.66 1.22 22.75
C VAL A 189 1.80 2.20 22.95
N GLN A 190 2.98 1.79 22.51
CA GLN A 190 4.16 2.65 22.53
C GLN A 190 5.01 2.38 21.30
N LYS A 191 5.77 3.41 20.90
CA LYS A 191 6.87 3.34 19.94
C LYS A 191 8.08 3.98 20.60
N LEU A 192 9.17 3.25 20.71
CA LEU A 192 10.43 3.82 21.18
C LEU A 192 11.09 4.56 20.02
N GLU A 193 11.75 5.68 20.27
CA GLU A 193 12.47 6.47 19.24
C GLU A 193 13.53 5.66 18.49
N THR A 194 14.12 4.68 19.18
CA THR A 194 15.13 3.77 18.60
C THR A 194 14.52 2.60 17.84
N ASP A 195 13.20 2.42 17.89
CA ASP A 195 12.52 1.29 17.26
C ASP A 195 12.22 1.60 15.78
N THR A 196 12.98 0.96 14.90
CA THR A 196 12.83 1.07 13.44
C THR A 196 11.90 0.00 12.84
N ALA A 197 11.41 -0.94 13.65
CA ALA A 197 10.52 -1.98 13.16
C ALA A 197 9.11 -1.44 12.87
N GLU A 198 8.40 -2.08 11.93
CA GLU A 198 7.01 -1.71 11.59
C GLU A 198 6.07 -1.93 12.77
N GLY A 199 5.09 -1.04 12.94
CA GLY A 199 4.03 -1.19 13.92
C GLY A 199 4.32 -0.61 15.31
N LEU A 200 3.36 -0.77 16.21
CA LEU A 200 3.34 -0.27 17.59
C LEU A 200 3.24 -1.42 18.58
N ASP A 201 4.06 -1.39 19.61
CA ASP A 201 4.01 -2.40 20.68
C ASP A 201 2.82 -2.19 21.61
N ILE A 202 2.06 -3.24 21.90
CA ILE A 202 1.03 -3.22 22.93
C ILE A 202 1.71 -3.37 24.29
N ILE A 203 1.61 -2.32 25.12
CA ILE A 203 2.21 -2.31 26.47
C ILE A 203 1.22 -2.71 27.55
N SER A 204 -0.08 -2.50 27.32
CA SER A 204 -1.13 -2.99 28.20
C SER A 204 -2.43 -3.28 27.44
N VAL A 205 -3.25 -4.19 27.99
CA VAL A 205 -4.60 -4.48 27.50
C VAL A 205 -5.52 -4.51 28.70
N VAL A 206 -6.58 -3.71 28.65
CA VAL A 206 -7.58 -3.60 29.71
C VAL A 206 -8.36 -4.92 29.80
N PRO A 207 -8.47 -5.55 30.98
CA PRO A 207 -9.26 -6.77 31.16
C PRO A 207 -10.71 -6.59 30.69
N ASN A 208 -11.27 -7.60 30.04
CA ASN A 208 -12.63 -7.62 29.49
C ASN A 208 -12.91 -6.61 28.34
N SER A 209 -11.89 -5.88 27.89
CA SER A 209 -12.00 -5.00 26.72
C SER A 209 -12.23 -5.81 25.43
N VAL A 210 -12.57 -5.11 24.35
CA VAL A 210 -12.71 -5.74 23.02
C VAL A 210 -11.40 -6.33 22.55
N MET A 211 -10.26 -5.69 22.86
CA MET A 211 -8.93 -6.22 22.55
C MET A 211 -8.60 -7.47 23.35
N ALA A 212 -8.90 -7.49 24.66
CA ALA A 212 -8.72 -8.68 25.49
C ALA A 212 -9.56 -9.86 25.00
N LYS A 213 -10.84 -9.62 24.65
CA LYS A 213 -11.75 -10.63 24.10
C LYS A 213 -11.28 -11.16 22.74
N ALA A 214 -10.61 -10.33 21.95
CA ALA A 214 -10.01 -10.71 20.68
C ALA A 214 -8.66 -11.43 20.81
N GLY A 215 -8.19 -11.64 22.06
CA GLY A 215 -6.96 -12.38 22.35
C GLY A 215 -5.67 -11.60 22.23
N LEU A 216 -5.75 -10.26 22.12
CA LEU A 216 -4.55 -9.42 22.14
C LEU A 216 -4.00 -9.31 23.57
N LYS A 217 -2.70 -9.21 23.68
CA LYS A 217 -1.97 -9.16 24.96
C LYS A 217 -0.78 -8.21 24.88
N LYS A 218 -0.26 -7.85 26.05
CA LYS A 218 1.02 -7.15 26.15
C LYS A 218 2.12 -7.96 25.41
N GLY A 219 2.91 -7.26 24.62
CA GLY A 219 3.99 -7.81 23.80
C GLY A 219 3.57 -8.18 22.38
N ASP A 220 2.28 -8.14 22.04
CA ASP A 220 1.86 -8.15 20.65
C ASP A 220 2.15 -6.80 20.00
N ARG A 221 2.26 -6.76 18.67
CA ARG A 221 2.56 -5.56 17.91
C ARG A 221 1.48 -5.32 16.85
N ILE A 222 0.90 -4.12 16.82
CA ILE A 222 -0.10 -3.74 15.81
C ILE A 222 0.64 -3.23 14.57
N LEU A 223 0.51 -3.92 13.45
CA LEU A 223 1.15 -3.59 12.19
C LEU A 223 0.25 -2.72 11.29
N SER A 224 -1.05 -2.95 11.31
CA SER A 224 -2.00 -2.12 10.58
C SER A 224 -3.40 -2.25 11.17
N PHE A 225 -4.19 -1.19 10.96
CA PHE A 225 -5.58 -1.07 11.39
C PHE A 225 -6.44 -0.68 10.19
N ASN A 226 -7.41 -1.51 9.80
CA ASN A 226 -8.22 -1.33 8.59
C ASN A 226 -7.41 -1.04 7.32
N ASN A 227 -6.29 -1.76 7.15
CA ASN A 227 -5.29 -1.59 6.08
C ASN A 227 -4.53 -0.25 6.11
N ILE A 228 -4.63 0.54 7.16
CA ILE A 228 -3.81 1.71 7.42
C ILE A 228 -2.64 1.27 8.29
N TRP A 229 -1.41 1.59 7.91
CA TRP A 229 -0.20 1.31 8.71
C TRP A 229 -0.28 2.01 10.05
N THR A 230 0.31 1.41 11.07
CA THR A 230 0.34 1.94 12.44
C THR A 230 1.76 2.03 12.94
N ASP A 231 2.62 2.74 12.19
CA ASP A 231 4.04 2.89 12.52
C ASP A 231 4.29 4.02 13.53
N SER A 232 3.29 4.89 13.73
CA SER A 232 3.29 5.96 14.73
C SER A 232 1.98 5.98 15.51
N LEU A 233 1.95 6.71 16.65
CA LEU A 233 0.73 6.93 17.43
C LEU A 233 -0.31 7.71 16.61
N GLU A 234 0.15 8.66 15.79
CA GLU A 234 -0.67 9.46 14.89
C GLU A 234 -1.36 8.59 13.84
N ASP A 235 -0.65 7.61 13.27
CA ASP A 235 -1.22 6.66 12.31
C ASP A 235 -2.32 5.83 12.95
N LEU A 236 -2.09 5.32 14.16
CA LEU A 236 -3.09 4.54 14.89
C LEU A 236 -4.31 5.39 15.24
N PHE A 237 -4.10 6.64 15.69
CA PHE A 237 -5.18 7.58 15.96
C PHE A 237 -5.98 7.88 14.69
N TYR A 238 -5.30 8.16 13.58
CA TYR A 238 -5.95 8.35 12.29
C TYR A 238 -6.77 7.13 11.88
N ALA A 239 -6.18 5.94 11.93
CA ALA A 239 -6.83 4.70 11.55
C ALA A 239 -8.09 4.42 12.42
N SER A 240 -7.99 4.62 13.74
CA SER A 240 -9.11 4.43 14.66
C SER A 240 -10.21 5.48 14.44
N SER A 241 -9.87 6.71 14.04
CA SER A 241 -10.85 7.77 13.73
C SER A 241 -11.73 7.45 12.53
N LYS A 242 -11.26 6.59 11.63
CA LYS A 242 -11.99 6.11 10.44
C LYS A 242 -12.87 4.90 10.70
N SER A 243 -12.81 4.33 11.90
CA SER A 243 -13.63 3.17 12.27
C SER A 243 -15.00 3.62 12.78
N ASN A 244 -15.99 2.74 12.63
CA ASN A 244 -17.32 2.94 13.21
C ASN A 244 -17.52 1.98 14.39
N THR A 245 -18.21 2.42 15.44
CA THR A 245 -18.44 1.62 16.65
C THR A 245 -19.30 0.38 16.43
N ASN A 246 -20.06 0.34 15.34
CA ASN A 246 -20.95 -0.80 15.01
C ASN A 246 -20.41 -1.64 13.85
N GLU A 247 -19.21 -1.36 13.38
CA GLU A 247 -18.60 -2.06 12.25
C GLU A 247 -17.37 -2.83 12.69
N GLN A 248 -17.13 -3.94 12.00
CA GLN A 248 -15.97 -4.77 12.26
C GLN A 248 -14.71 -4.08 11.72
N SER A 249 -13.73 -3.92 12.59
CA SER A 249 -12.39 -3.43 12.25
C SER A 249 -11.41 -4.59 12.18
N LYS A 250 -10.49 -4.49 11.22
CA LYS A 250 -9.48 -5.50 10.92
C LYS A 250 -8.10 -5.03 11.40
N LEU A 251 -7.49 -5.77 12.30
CA LEU A 251 -6.12 -5.54 12.75
C LEU A 251 -5.18 -6.62 12.20
N ARG A 252 -4.04 -6.21 11.66
CA ARG A 252 -2.89 -7.10 11.48
C ARG A 252 -1.97 -6.92 12.68
N ILE A 253 -1.65 -8.01 13.32
CA ILE A 253 -0.78 -8.03 14.49
C ILE A 253 0.37 -9.01 14.30
N LEU A 254 1.51 -8.70 14.89
CA LEU A 254 2.60 -9.63 15.10
C LEU A 254 2.48 -10.16 16.54
N SER A 255 2.27 -11.45 16.69
CA SER A 255 2.15 -12.14 18.00
C SER A 255 2.96 -13.42 17.96
N ASN A 256 3.90 -13.59 18.90
CA ASN A 256 4.80 -14.75 18.95
C ASN A 256 5.54 -15.02 17.61
N ASN A 257 6.03 -13.96 16.95
CA ASN A 257 6.68 -13.97 15.62
C ASN A 257 5.78 -14.43 14.45
N GLU A 258 4.47 -14.50 14.65
CA GLU A 258 3.52 -14.80 13.61
C GLU A 258 2.62 -13.61 13.32
N ILE A 259 2.39 -13.32 12.04
CA ILE A 259 1.44 -12.28 11.63
C ILE A 259 0.05 -12.89 11.59
N LYS A 260 -0.86 -12.29 12.38
CA LYS A 260 -2.27 -12.70 12.47
C LYS A 260 -3.20 -11.56 12.07
N THR A 261 -4.37 -11.91 11.58
CA THR A 261 -5.46 -10.96 11.37
C THR A 261 -6.51 -11.19 12.44
N VAL A 262 -6.85 -10.13 13.16
CA VAL A 262 -7.88 -10.12 14.20
C VAL A 262 -9.00 -9.19 13.78
N LEU A 263 -10.24 -9.62 13.97
CA LEU A 263 -11.44 -8.85 13.68
C LEU A 263 -12.09 -8.44 14.99
N ILE A 264 -12.35 -7.15 15.15
CA ILE A 264 -12.92 -6.58 16.38
C ILE A 264 -13.99 -5.55 16.06
N ILE A 265 -14.98 -5.46 16.96
CA ILE A 265 -15.98 -4.41 16.94
C ILE A 265 -15.73 -3.54 18.16
N PRO A 266 -15.39 -2.24 17.99
CA PRO A 266 -15.13 -1.37 19.13
C PRO A 266 -16.39 -1.21 19.99
N ALA A 267 -16.21 -1.12 21.30
CA ALA A 267 -17.30 -0.82 22.21
C ALA A 267 -17.76 0.64 22.05
N ASN A 268 -19.04 0.89 22.25
CA ASN A 268 -19.56 2.26 22.32
C ASN A 268 -18.93 2.99 23.51
N GLY A 269 -18.48 4.21 23.25
CA GLY A 269 -17.87 5.06 24.27
C GLY A 269 -17.27 6.32 23.65
N ILE A 270 -17.03 7.31 24.49
CA ILE A 270 -16.32 8.53 24.16
C ILE A 270 -14.83 8.24 24.27
#